data_cdba1a1bb70f623db8c9694fe63fca58
#
_entry.id   cdba1a1bb70f623db8c9694fe63fca58
#
_cell.length_a   1.000
_cell.length_b   1.000
_cell.length_c   1.000
_cell.angle_alpha   90.00
_cell.angle_beta   90.00
_cell.angle_gamma   90.00
#
_symmetry.space_group_name_H-M   'P 1'
#
loop_
_entity.id
_entity.type
_entity.pdbx_description
1 polymer ?
#
loop_
_entity_poly.entity_id
_entity_poly.type
_entity_poly.pdbx_seq_one_letter_code
_entity_poly.pdbx_strand_id
1 'polypeptide(L)'
;MSRLTRHLCALVLLAGFAPPAAGRAQAVQNATLRRAQQAYDNLEYRQVVSLARAALRERLTGAERARAYELLGFTYGALDSILKAVDAFKQVVLIDPERQLDPNRVSPKAYSAFDVALRQVLLVRQLRIDSTSFVGGRGAVPIRFTVTQPARVVTRAIGGGGGGGAGGGNYVIDSGAWNGQVNLSWPARLASGDPVPAGNYTVVVEARLGQNAFSASQPIRVSHGSVDTLPSLTSLPGYQYLPETEVPPQSWRPLGLAFLYTGGALVGTLGLESSSLGSSSKRELAVVGGAALVTGFVMTLRKPAPRPAAANILYNRLLRDQIARRNQDIAKENVARRQQVQLTLVPLPKPSGAGPR
;
A
#
# COMPACT_ATOMS: atom_id res chain seq x y z
N MET A 1 14.47 32.72 55.01
CA MET A 1 15.14 33.62 54.07
C MET A 1 15.46 32.76 52.87
N SER A 2 15.03 32.92 51.69
CA SER A 2 14.38 34.02 50.92
C SER A 2 13.51 33.35 49.82
N ARG A 3 12.40 33.93 49.55
CA ARG A 3 11.47 33.62 48.48
C ARG A 3 12.10 33.95 47.11
N LEU A 4 12.00 33.07 46.12
CA LEU A 4 12.09 33.49 44.72
C LEU A 4 10.97 32.85 43.89
N THR A 5 10.18 33.72 43.51
CA THR A 5 9.04 33.83 42.63
C THR A 5 9.05 32.95 41.36
N ARG A 6 7.93 32.24 41.21
CA ARG A 6 7.44 31.64 39.96
C ARG A 6 7.05 32.72 38.95
N HIS A 7 7.62 32.71 37.75
CA HIS A 7 7.02 33.29 36.58
C HIS A 7 6.83 32.20 35.54
N LEU A 8 5.59 31.74 35.47
CA LEU A 8 5.06 30.88 34.42
C LEU A 8 4.74 31.82 33.23
N CYS A 9 5.55 31.82 32.18
CA CYS A 9 5.20 32.42 30.88
C CYS A 9 4.34 31.42 30.12
N ALA A 10 3.05 31.67 30.12
CA ALA A 10 2.09 31.02 29.20
C ALA A 10 2.29 31.60 27.81
N LEU A 11 2.95 30.82 26.95
CA LEU A 11 3.06 31.11 25.51
C LEU A 11 1.78 30.61 24.84
N VAL A 12 0.83 31.51 24.62
CA VAL A 12 -0.38 31.28 23.84
C VAL A 12 0.04 31.20 22.36
N LEU A 13 0.12 30.00 21.82
CA LEU A 13 0.23 29.75 20.38
C LEU A 13 -1.11 30.11 19.72
N LEU A 14 -1.23 31.35 19.22
CA LEU A 14 -2.23 31.74 18.25
C LEU A 14 -1.95 30.98 16.94
N ALA A 15 -2.59 29.82 16.77
CA ALA A 15 -2.71 29.16 15.48
C ALA A 15 -3.56 30.06 14.57
N GLY A 16 -2.90 30.86 13.75
CA GLY A 16 -3.54 31.65 12.73
C GLY A 16 -4.32 30.76 11.77
N PHE A 17 -5.63 30.78 11.85
CA PHE A 17 -6.52 30.33 10.79
C PHE A 17 -6.27 31.20 9.57
N ALA A 18 -5.42 30.77 8.66
CA ALA A 18 -5.34 31.34 7.32
C ALA A 18 -6.68 31.04 6.63
N PRO A 19 -7.44 32.05 6.19
CA PRO A 19 -8.64 31.81 5.41
C PRO A 19 -8.24 31.07 4.12
N PRO A 20 -9.10 30.14 3.60
CA PRO A 20 -8.85 29.47 2.35
C PRO A 20 -8.62 30.54 1.30
N ALA A 21 -7.49 30.46 0.60
CA ALA A 21 -7.15 31.37 -0.49
C ALA A 21 -8.26 31.28 -1.54
N ALA A 22 -9.24 32.19 -1.44
CA ALA A 22 -10.19 32.44 -2.50
C ALA A 22 -9.37 32.63 -3.77
N GLY A 23 -9.61 31.76 -4.78
CA GLY A 23 -8.85 31.75 -6.02
C GLY A 23 -8.72 33.16 -6.56
N ARG A 24 -7.56 33.77 -6.38
CA ARG A 24 -7.23 35.04 -7.01
C ARG A 24 -7.37 34.80 -8.51
N ALA A 25 -8.38 35.40 -9.11
CA ALA A 25 -8.46 35.52 -10.55
C ALA A 25 -7.09 36.02 -11.01
N GLN A 26 -6.33 35.16 -11.72
CA GLN A 26 -5.01 35.55 -12.24
C GLN A 26 -5.22 36.77 -13.08
N ALA A 27 -4.64 37.91 -12.67
CA ALA A 27 -4.74 39.14 -13.40
C ALA A 27 -4.24 38.90 -14.82
N VAL A 28 -5.04 39.23 -15.84
CA VAL A 28 -4.70 39.11 -17.25
C VAL A 28 -3.43 39.92 -17.51
N GLN A 29 -2.31 39.23 -17.80
CA GLN A 29 -1.02 39.87 -18.02
C GLN A 29 -0.90 40.44 -19.43
N ASN A 30 -1.54 39.81 -20.40
CA ASN A 30 -1.47 40.22 -21.80
C ASN A 30 -2.20 41.55 -22.03
N ALA A 31 -1.47 42.55 -22.53
CA ALA A 31 -1.96 43.90 -22.75
C ALA A 31 -3.09 43.96 -23.77
N THR A 32 -3.00 43.21 -24.86
CA THR A 32 -4.00 43.16 -25.92
C THR A 32 -5.29 42.54 -25.42
N LEU A 33 -5.21 41.49 -24.60
CA LEU A 33 -6.37 40.87 -23.99
C LEU A 33 -7.06 41.79 -22.96
N ARG A 34 -6.29 42.57 -22.20
CA ARG A 34 -6.85 43.58 -21.30
C ARG A 34 -7.64 44.64 -22.07
N ARG A 35 -7.10 45.14 -23.20
CA ARG A 35 -7.82 46.04 -24.09
C ARG A 35 -9.10 45.43 -24.65
N ALA A 36 -9.06 44.14 -25.03
CA ALA A 36 -10.25 43.42 -25.46
C ALA A 36 -11.33 43.35 -24.37
N GLN A 37 -10.90 43.12 -23.12
CA GLN A 37 -11.81 43.12 -21.97
C GLN A 37 -12.43 44.52 -21.75
N GLN A 38 -11.62 45.59 -21.78
CA GLN A 38 -12.10 46.97 -21.66
C GLN A 38 -13.11 47.33 -22.76
N ALA A 39 -12.82 46.97 -24.00
CA ALA A 39 -13.73 47.17 -25.13
C ALA A 39 -15.06 46.41 -24.93
N TYR A 40 -14.99 45.18 -24.33
CA TYR A 40 -16.20 44.43 -23.98
C TYR A 40 -17.04 45.14 -22.93
N ASP A 41 -16.40 45.67 -21.88
CA ASP A 41 -17.05 46.40 -20.81
C ASP A 41 -17.69 47.71 -21.32
N ASN A 42 -17.08 48.29 -22.37
CA ASN A 42 -17.62 49.46 -23.07
C ASN A 42 -18.64 49.12 -24.18
N LEU A 43 -19.01 47.83 -24.34
CA LEU A 43 -19.93 47.34 -25.41
C LEU A 43 -19.45 47.58 -26.83
N GLU A 44 -18.16 47.78 -27.07
CA GLU A 44 -17.53 47.98 -28.37
C GLU A 44 -17.27 46.63 -29.09
N TYR A 45 -18.32 45.88 -29.34
CA TYR A 45 -18.23 44.45 -29.75
C TYR A 45 -17.38 44.20 -30.99
N ARG A 46 -17.39 45.11 -31.99
CA ARG A 46 -16.53 44.95 -33.20
C ARG A 46 -15.05 45.02 -32.86
N GLN A 47 -14.71 45.94 -31.94
CA GLN A 47 -13.34 46.11 -31.45
C GLN A 47 -12.88 44.90 -30.61
N VAL A 48 -13.77 44.35 -29.74
CA VAL A 48 -13.50 43.14 -28.98
C VAL A 48 -13.07 42.00 -29.94
N VAL A 49 -13.81 41.78 -31.03
CA VAL A 49 -13.49 40.70 -31.98
C VAL A 49 -12.07 40.87 -32.58
N SER A 50 -11.72 42.09 -32.97
CA SER A 50 -10.39 42.35 -33.53
C SER A 50 -9.28 42.19 -32.53
N LEU A 51 -9.43 42.72 -31.29
CA LEU A 51 -8.47 42.67 -30.21
C LEU A 51 -8.31 41.24 -29.67
N ALA A 52 -9.40 40.50 -29.41
CA ALA A 52 -9.33 39.15 -28.93
C ALA A 52 -8.68 38.21 -29.96
N ARG A 53 -8.97 38.37 -31.26
CA ARG A 53 -8.27 37.65 -32.33
C ARG A 53 -6.79 38.02 -32.44
N ALA A 54 -6.43 39.29 -32.21
CA ALA A 54 -5.03 39.72 -32.16
C ALA A 54 -4.31 39.08 -30.98
N ALA A 55 -4.92 39.11 -29.78
CA ALA A 55 -4.37 38.45 -28.58
C ALA A 55 -4.14 36.96 -28.82
N LEU A 56 -5.05 36.23 -29.47
CA LEU A 56 -4.90 34.78 -29.77
C LEU A 56 -3.70 34.46 -30.71
N ARG A 57 -3.15 35.43 -31.42
CA ARG A 57 -1.92 35.30 -32.23
C ARG A 57 -0.65 35.49 -31.39
N GLU A 58 -0.78 36.03 -30.19
CA GLU A 58 0.31 36.26 -29.26
C GLU A 58 0.54 35.02 -28.38
N ARG A 59 1.65 35.04 -27.63
CA ARG A 59 1.92 33.99 -26.62
C ARG A 59 1.00 34.22 -25.40
N LEU A 60 -0.01 33.37 -25.26
CA LEU A 60 -0.96 33.37 -24.16
C LEU A 60 -0.76 32.13 -23.29
N THR A 61 -0.97 32.28 -22.00
CA THR A 61 -1.19 31.16 -21.09
C THR A 61 -2.51 30.44 -21.44
N GLY A 62 -2.69 29.21 -20.97
CA GLY A 62 -3.96 28.48 -21.18
C GLY A 62 -5.17 29.26 -20.66
N ALA A 63 -5.06 29.86 -19.48
CA ALA A 63 -6.12 30.67 -18.87
C ALA A 63 -6.44 31.93 -19.69
N GLU A 64 -5.42 32.65 -20.18
CA GLU A 64 -5.60 33.82 -21.04
C GLU A 64 -6.22 33.45 -22.39
N ARG A 65 -5.83 32.32 -22.96
CA ARG A 65 -6.41 31.81 -24.20
C ARG A 65 -7.88 31.45 -24.02
N ALA A 66 -8.23 30.75 -22.91
CA ALA A 66 -9.62 30.48 -22.59
C ALA A 66 -10.42 31.77 -22.44
N ARG A 67 -9.85 32.78 -21.76
CA ARG A 67 -10.51 34.10 -21.58
C ARG A 67 -10.71 34.82 -22.91
N ALA A 68 -9.74 34.77 -23.84
CA ALA A 68 -9.88 35.38 -25.17
C ALA A 68 -11.02 34.72 -25.97
N TYR A 69 -11.11 33.39 -25.97
CA TYR A 69 -12.22 32.69 -26.61
C TYR A 69 -13.56 32.94 -25.92
N GLU A 70 -13.57 33.07 -24.58
CA GLU A 70 -14.78 33.42 -23.83
C GLU A 70 -15.31 34.80 -24.20
N LEU A 71 -14.43 35.81 -24.30
CA LEU A 71 -14.81 37.13 -24.81
C LEU A 71 -15.37 37.08 -26.23
N LEU A 72 -14.77 36.29 -27.11
CA LEU A 72 -15.31 36.08 -28.44
C LEU A 72 -16.70 35.41 -28.40
N GLY A 73 -16.89 34.41 -27.58
CA GLY A 73 -18.17 33.73 -27.40
C GLY A 73 -19.27 34.67 -26.93
N PHE A 74 -19.00 35.47 -25.90
CA PHE A 74 -19.93 36.49 -25.40
C PHE A 74 -20.25 37.55 -26.47
N THR A 75 -19.22 38.05 -27.14
CA THR A 75 -19.36 39.07 -28.16
C THR A 75 -20.17 38.58 -29.35
N TYR A 76 -19.90 37.34 -29.83
CA TYR A 76 -20.70 36.78 -30.90
C TYR A 76 -22.13 36.48 -30.49
N GLY A 77 -22.38 36.09 -29.22
CA GLY A 77 -23.70 35.95 -28.67
C GLY A 77 -24.47 37.30 -28.68
N ALA A 78 -23.79 38.40 -28.30
CA ALA A 78 -24.35 39.76 -28.34
C ALA A 78 -24.61 40.26 -29.75
N LEU A 79 -23.76 39.86 -30.75
CA LEU A 79 -23.91 40.20 -32.15
C LEU A 79 -24.83 39.20 -32.92
N ASP A 80 -25.56 38.37 -32.24
CA ASP A 80 -26.47 37.35 -32.76
C ASP A 80 -25.81 36.34 -33.74
N SER A 81 -24.50 36.22 -33.64
CA SER A 81 -23.69 35.26 -34.45
C SER A 81 -23.52 33.94 -33.70
N ILE A 82 -24.62 33.22 -33.45
CA ILE A 82 -24.67 32.06 -32.54
C ILE A 82 -23.70 30.95 -32.95
N LEU A 83 -23.57 30.61 -34.25
CA LEU A 83 -22.62 29.58 -34.68
C LEU A 83 -21.17 29.93 -34.33
N LYS A 84 -20.77 31.22 -34.50
CA LYS A 84 -19.42 31.66 -34.12
C LYS A 84 -19.23 31.69 -32.59
N ALA A 85 -20.31 31.97 -31.86
CA ALA A 85 -20.29 31.90 -30.41
C ALA A 85 -20.06 30.45 -29.92
N VAL A 86 -20.78 29.47 -30.50
CA VAL A 86 -20.61 28.05 -30.22
C VAL A 86 -19.19 27.61 -30.54
N ASP A 87 -18.61 27.98 -31.67
CA ASP A 87 -17.25 27.60 -32.05
C ASP A 87 -16.21 28.21 -31.09
N ALA A 88 -16.40 29.45 -30.65
CA ALA A 88 -15.54 30.07 -29.64
C ALA A 88 -15.65 29.35 -28.30
N PHE A 89 -16.86 29.02 -27.85
CA PHE A 89 -17.07 28.29 -26.61
C PHE A 89 -16.56 26.85 -26.66
N LYS A 90 -16.57 26.16 -27.82
CA LYS A 90 -15.88 24.87 -27.95
C LYS A 90 -14.41 24.96 -27.60
N GLN A 91 -13.74 26.05 -28.03
CA GLN A 91 -12.34 26.26 -27.66
C GLN A 91 -12.17 26.51 -26.14
N VAL A 92 -13.11 27.23 -25.53
CA VAL A 92 -13.10 27.44 -24.07
C VAL A 92 -13.15 26.11 -23.33
N VAL A 93 -14.12 25.24 -23.66
CA VAL A 93 -14.33 23.97 -22.93
C VAL A 93 -13.25 22.92 -23.23
N LEU A 94 -12.55 23.02 -24.36
CA LEU A 94 -11.38 22.19 -24.65
C LEU A 94 -10.16 22.61 -23.81
N ILE A 95 -10.01 23.92 -23.53
CA ILE A 95 -8.90 24.43 -22.69
C ILE A 95 -9.21 24.27 -21.21
N ASP A 96 -10.43 24.58 -20.80
CA ASP A 96 -10.94 24.51 -19.44
C ASP A 96 -12.24 23.69 -19.38
N PRO A 97 -12.14 22.36 -19.30
CA PRO A 97 -13.31 21.47 -19.28
C PRO A 97 -14.24 21.70 -18.09
N GLU A 98 -13.71 22.24 -16.99
CA GLU A 98 -14.51 22.51 -15.78
C GLU A 98 -15.19 23.88 -15.80
N ARG A 99 -14.98 24.67 -16.85
CA ARG A 99 -15.58 26.00 -16.97
C ARG A 99 -17.10 25.92 -16.90
N GLN A 100 -17.66 26.79 -16.07
CA GLN A 100 -19.11 26.98 -15.92
C GLN A 100 -19.41 28.46 -16.10
N LEU A 101 -20.51 28.75 -16.78
CA LEU A 101 -21.05 30.13 -16.89
C LEU A 101 -22.23 30.29 -15.92
N ASP A 102 -22.24 31.39 -15.22
CA ASP A 102 -23.39 31.76 -14.38
C ASP A 102 -24.51 32.32 -15.26
N PRO A 103 -25.68 31.65 -15.36
CA PRO A 103 -26.78 32.10 -16.20
C PRO A 103 -27.30 33.50 -15.83
N ASN A 104 -27.09 33.93 -14.56
CA ASN A 104 -27.51 35.24 -14.10
C ASN A 104 -26.55 36.38 -14.50
N ARG A 105 -25.34 36.03 -14.94
CA ARG A 105 -24.28 37.00 -15.29
C ARG A 105 -23.99 37.11 -16.77
N VAL A 106 -24.55 36.23 -17.58
CA VAL A 106 -24.33 36.19 -19.02
C VAL A 106 -25.66 36.33 -19.78
N SER A 107 -25.60 36.82 -21.03
CA SER A 107 -26.81 36.89 -21.83
C SER A 107 -27.39 35.49 -22.11
N PRO A 108 -28.72 35.31 -22.21
CA PRO A 108 -29.35 34.04 -22.51
C PRO A 108 -28.84 33.40 -23.78
N LYS A 109 -28.55 34.22 -24.82
CA LYS A 109 -27.98 33.76 -26.10
C LYS A 109 -26.56 33.16 -25.96
N ALA A 110 -25.71 33.83 -25.17
CA ALA A 110 -24.36 33.34 -24.89
C ALA A 110 -24.39 32.06 -24.03
N TYR A 111 -25.27 31.98 -23.05
CA TYR A 111 -25.46 30.81 -22.22
C TYR A 111 -25.92 29.61 -23.06
N SER A 112 -26.94 29.81 -23.91
CA SER A 112 -27.42 28.79 -24.85
C SER A 112 -26.32 28.30 -25.79
N ALA A 113 -25.53 29.22 -26.36
CA ALA A 113 -24.40 28.87 -27.22
C ALA A 113 -23.34 28.05 -26.50
N PHE A 114 -23.07 28.37 -25.23
CA PHE A 114 -22.15 27.62 -24.40
C PHE A 114 -22.67 26.20 -24.08
N ASP A 115 -23.96 26.06 -23.77
CA ASP A 115 -24.59 24.75 -23.54
C ASP A 115 -24.53 23.86 -24.79
N VAL A 116 -24.80 24.45 -25.95
CA VAL A 116 -24.64 23.76 -27.26
C VAL A 116 -23.17 23.32 -27.48
N ALA A 117 -22.21 24.20 -27.20
CA ALA A 117 -20.78 23.88 -27.30
C ALA A 117 -20.39 22.70 -26.44
N LEU A 118 -20.87 22.67 -25.17
CA LEU A 118 -20.64 21.55 -24.25
C LEU A 118 -21.16 20.21 -24.77
N ARG A 119 -22.32 20.21 -25.41
CA ARG A 119 -22.91 18.98 -25.98
C ARG A 119 -22.21 18.52 -27.26
N GLN A 120 -21.51 19.40 -27.96
CA GLN A 120 -20.80 19.10 -29.20
C GLN A 120 -19.35 18.67 -29.01
N VAL A 121 -18.82 18.71 -27.81
CA VAL A 121 -17.43 18.30 -27.50
C VAL A 121 -17.45 17.13 -26.53
N LEU A 122 -16.68 16.09 -26.80
CA LEU A 122 -16.50 14.98 -25.89
C LEU A 122 -15.63 15.43 -24.70
N LEU A 123 -16.20 15.46 -23.52
CA LEU A 123 -15.51 15.82 -22.28
C LEU A 123 -15.91 14.89 -21.13
N VAL A 124 -15.00 14.71 -20.19
CA VAL A 124 -15.27 14.18 -18.85
C VAL A 124 -15.14 15.33 -17.87
N ARG A 125 -16.23 15.68 -17.21
CA ARG A 125 -16.33 16.86 -16.33
C ARG A 125 -16.73 16.46 -14.92
N GLN A 126 -16.45 17.35 -13.97
CA GLN A 126 -16.87 17.21 -12.58
C GLN A 126 -16.45 15.89 -11.96
N LEU A 127 -15.23 15.41 -12.30
CA LEU A 127 -14.70 14.22 -11.67
C LEU A 127 -14.47 14.50 -10.18
N ARG A 128 -15.27 13.82 -9.36
CA ARG A 128 -15.24 13.93 -7.90
C ARG A 128 -15.11 12.55 -7.28
N ILE A 129 -14.24 12.47 -6.31
CA ILE A 129 -14.03 11.30 -5.47
C ILE A 129 -14.09 11.83 -4.05
N ASP A 130 -15.06 11.37 -3.27
CA ASP A 130 -15.20 11.83 -1.89
C ASP A 130 -14.24 11.07 -0.97
N SER A 131 -13.78 11.75 0.10
CA SER A 131 -13.03 11.08 1.15
C SER A 131 -13.93 10.04 1.81
N THR A 132 -13.45 8.81 1.86
CA THR A 132 -14.27 7.68 2.33
C THR A 132 -13.41 6.76 3.19
N SER A 133 -13.99 6.28 4.29
CA SER A 133 -13.37 5.27 5.14
C SER A 133 -14.36 4.13 5.35
N PHE A 134 -13.91 2.89 5.11
CA PHE A 134 -14.75 1.70 5.26
C PHE A 134 -13.90 0.47 5.59
N VAL A 135 -14.54 -0.53 6.18
CA VAL A 135 -13.90 -1.83 6.40
C VAL A 135 -13.87 -2.60 5.09
N GLY A 136 -12.73 -3.15 4.73
CA GLY A 136 -12.54 -3.90 3.48
C GLY A 136 -13.64 -4.95 3.28
N GLY A 137 -14.30 -4.88 2.11
CA GLY A 137 -15.39 -5.78 1.73
C GLY A 137 -16.79 -5.34 2.10
N ARG A 138 -16.96 -4.27 2.86
CA ARG A 138 -18.29 -3.75 3.26
C ARG A 138 -18.52 -2.31 2.84
N GLY A 139 -17.76 -1.80 1.87
CA GLY A 139 -17.90 -0.44 1.38
C GLY A 139 -17.25 -0.27 0.03
N ALA A 140 -17.42 0.92 -0.52
CA ALA A 140 -16.83 1.30 -1.79
C ALA A 140 -16.64 2.82 -1.86
N VAL A 141 -15.74 3.24 -2.71
CA VAL A 141 -15.46 4.66 -2.99
C VAL A 141 -16.40 5.13 -4.08
N PRO A 142 -17.24 6.14 -3.84
CA PRO A 142 -18.06 6.73 -4.88
C PRO A 142 -17.19 7.59 -5.80
N ILE A 143 -17.27 7.32 -7.10
CA ILE A 143 -16.60 8.08 -8.16
C ILE A 143 -17.71 8.67 -9.04
N ARG A 144 -17.78 9.98 -9.12
CA ARG A 144 -18.81 10.70 -9.87
C ARG A 144 -18.17 11.58 -10.92
N PHE A 145 -18.74 11.53 -12.10
CA PHE A 145 -18.34 12.40 -13.23
C PHE A 145 -19.47 12.52 -14.25
N THR A 146 -19.33 13.46 -15.18
CA THR A 146 -20.28 13.68 -16.25
C THR A 146 -19.58 13.54 -17.60
N VAL A 147 -20.17 12.77 -18.51
CA VAL A 147 -19.72 12.60 -19.90
C VAL A 147 -20.67 13.39 -20.78
N THR A 148 -20.14 14.29 -21.61
CA THR A 148 -20.96 15.21 -22.40
C THR A 148 -21.60 14.59 -23.65
N GLN A 149 -21.07 13.47 -24.11
CA GLN A 149 -21.56 12.73 -25.28
C GLN A 149 -21.55 11.23 -25.01
N PRO A 150 -22.42 10.43 -25.68
CA PRO A 150 -22.36 8.99 -25.61
C PRO A 150 -20.99 8.49 -26.02
N ALA A 151 -20.23 7.89 -25.11
CA ALA A 151 -18.85 7.48 -25.36
C ALA A 151 -18.51 6.18 -24.64
N ARG A 152 -17.53 5.47 -25.15
CA ARG A 152 -16.90 4.38 -24.41
C ARG A 152 -15.97 4.96 -23.35
N VAL A 153 -16.26 4.64 -22.09
CA VAL A 153 -15.49 5.16 -20.96
C VAL A 153 -14.78 4.01 -20.27
N VAL A 154 -13.52 4.22 -19.91
CA VAL A 154 -12.73 3.31 -19.07
C VAL A 154 -12.22 4.10 -17.88
N THR A 155 -12.55 3.63 -16.70
CA THR A 155 -12.08 4.21 -15.43
C THR A 155 -11.05 3.29 -14.81
N ARG A 156 -9.87 3.84 -14.47
CA ARG A 156 -8.75 3.08 -13.90
C ARG A 156 -8.16 3.80 -12.70
N ALA A 157 -7.64 3.03 -11.76
CA ALA A 157 -6.75 3.53 -10.72
C ALA A 157 -5.32 3.10 -11.04
N ILE A 158 -4.45 4.07 -11.30
CA ILE A 158 -3.04 3.84 -11.63
C ILE A 158 -2.22 4.16 -10.39
N GLY A 159 -1.50 3.16 -9.85
CA GLY A 159 -0.60 3.35 -8.71
C GLY A 159 0.67 4.04 -9.15
N GLY A 160 1.01 5.18 -8.53
CA GLY A 160 2.30 5.83 -8.66
C GLY A 160 3.34 5.08 -7.82
N GLY A 161 4.33 4.45 -8.45
CA GLY A 161 5.43 3.76 -7.79
C GLY A 161 6.37 4.73 -7.07
N GLY A 162 5.95 5.23 -5.93
CA GLY A 162 6.73 6.11 -5.06
C GLY A 162 6.63 5.65 -3.62
N GLY A 163 7.51 4.74 -3.22
CA GLY A 163 7.65 4.26 -1.84
C GLY A 163 7.66 2.75 -1.76
N GLY A 164 8.81 2.13 -1.91
CA GLY A 164 9.28 0.85 -1.32
C GLY A 164 8.42 -0.42 -1.36
N GLY A 165 7.25 -0.40 -1.98
CA GLY A 165 6.37 -1.56 -2.09
C GLY A 165 5.98 -1.82 -3.55
N ALA A 166 5.84 -3.08 -3.92
CA ALA A 166 5.53 -3.60 -5.25
C ALA A 166 4.12 -3.21 -5.78
N GLY A 167 3.76 -1.89 -5.79
CA GLY A 167 2.42 -1.38 -6.00
C GLY A 167 2.20 -0.52 -7.25
N GLY A 168 2.99 -0.68 -8.30
CA GLY A 168 2.68 -0.09 -9.61
C GLY A 168 1.55 -0.85 -10.32
N GLY A 169 0.32 -0.81 -9.81
CA GLY A 169 -0.83 -1.49 -10.40
C GLY A 169 -1.69 -0.57 -11.26
N ASN A 170 -2.18 -1.09 -12.37
CA ASN A 170 -3.22 -0.48 -13.19
C ASN A 170 -4.51 -1.28 -12.96
N TYR A 171 -5.41 -0.75 -12.12
CA TYR A 171 -6.64 -1.41 -11.73
C TYR A 171 -7.81 -0.83 -12.50
N VAL A 172 -8.44 -1.65 -13.37
CA VAL A 172 -9.67 -1.25 -14.07
C VAL A 172 -10.81 -1.25 -13.06
N ILE A 173 -11.44 -0.10 -12.88
CA ILE A 173 -12.59 0.08 -11.97
C ILE A 173 -13.87 -0.25 -12.71
N ASP A 174 -14.03 0.29 -13.91
CA ASP A 174 -15.19 0.08 -14.76
C ASP A 174 -14.85 0.32 -16.24
N SER A 175 -15.60 -0.32 -17.12
CA SER A 175 -15.53 -0.04 -18.56
C SER A 175 -16.89 -0.27 -19.20
N GLY A 176 -17.44 0.77 -19.85
CA GLY A 176 -18.77 0.72 -20.45
C GLY A 176 -19.03 1.85 -21.42
N ALA A 177 -20.23 1.88 -21.99
CA ALA A 177 -20.76 3.00 -22.75
C ALA A 177 -21.59 3.88 -21.82
N TRP A 178 -21.21 5.13 -21.70
CA TRP A 178 -21.82 6.08 -20.78
C TRP A 178 -22.19 7.39 -21.47
N ASN A 179 -23.24 8.05 -20.94
CA ASN A 179 -23.68 9.37 -21.36
C ASN A 179 -24.29 10.11 -20.19
N GLY A 180 -24.02 11.40 -20.03
CA GLY A 180 -24.52 12.19 -18.92
C GLY A 180 -23.81 11.88 -17.60
N GLN A 181 -24.56 11.92 -16.51
CA GLN A 181 -24.00 11.74 -15.16
C GLN A 181 -23.73 10.24 -14.89
N VAL A 182 -22.53 9.94 -14.43
CA VAL A 182 -22.06 8.59 -14.11
C VAL A 182 -21.68 8.52 -12.64
N ASN A 183 -22.17 7.48 -11.96
CA ASN A 183 -21.86 7.18 -10.57
C ASN A 183 -21.30 5.76 -10.50
N LEU A 184 -20.02 5.63 -10.25
CA LEU A 184 -19.34 4.35 -10.07
C LEU A 184 -19.05 4.09 -8.61
N SER A 185 -18.94 2.82 -8.27
CA SER A 185 -18.64 2.35 -6.93
C SER A 185 -17.41 1.46 -6.98
N TRP A 186 -16.29 1.94 -6.45
CA TRP A 186 -15.03 1.19 -6.45
C TRP A 186 -14.76 0.56 -5.09
N PRO A 187 -14.78 -0.79 -4.97
CA PRO A 187 -14.54 -1.46 -3.70
C PRO A 187 -13.08 -1.44 -3.25
N ALA A 188 -12.15 -0.87 -4.04
CA ALA A 188 -10.72 -0.79 -3.79
C ALA A 188 -10.09 -2.16 -3.44
N ARG A 189 -10.43 -3.18 -4.24
CA ARG A 189 -9.96 -4.57 -4.08
C ARG A 189 -9.34 -5.10 -5.36
N LEU A 190 -8.43 -6.04 -5.15
CA LEU A 190 -7.82 -6.85 -6.20
C LEU A 190 -8.79 -7.99 -6.61
N ALA A 191 -8.49 -8.65 -7.73
CA ALA A 191 -9.22 -9.85 -8.14
C ALA A 191 -9.10 -11.01 -7.13
N SER A 192 -8.03 -11.03 -6.32
CA SER A 192 -7.85 -11.97 -5.20
C SER A 192 -8.79 -11.73 -4.01
N GLY A 193 -9.51 -10.58 -3.99
CA GLY A 193 -10.31 -10.15 -2.86
C GLY A 193 -9.53 -9.35 -1.80
N ASP A 194 -8.21 -9.23 -1.95
CA ASP A 194 -7.40 -8.43 -1.05
C ASP A 194 -7.59 -6.93 -1.33
N PRO A 195 -7.45 -6.05 -0.32
CA PRO A 195 -7.48 -4.61 -0.54
C PRO A 195 -6.30 -4.16 -1.42
N VAL A 196 -6.52 -3.13 -2.26
CA VAL A 196 -5.41 -2.53 -3.01
C VAL A 196 -4.33 -2.03 -2.06
N PRO A 197 -3.03 -2.15 -2.39
CA PRO A 197 -1.95 -1.71 -1.52
C PRO A 197 -2.08 -0.24 -1.09
N ALA A 198 -1.61 0.09 0.11
CA ALA A 198 -1.53 1.48 0.54
C ALA A 198 -0.55 2.27 -0.34
N GLY A 199 -0.92 3.49 -0.72
CA GLY A 199 -0.09 4.31 -1.59
C GLY A 199 -0.84 5.45 -2.26
N ASN A 200 -0.15 6.17 -3.13
CA ASN A 200 -0.74 7.21 -3.95
C ASN A 200 -1.17 6.62 -5.30
N TYR A 201 -2.38 6.93 -5.69
CA TYR A 201 -2.98 6.49 -6.95
C TYR A 201 -3.49 7.70 -7.72
N THR A 202 -3.61 7.55 -9.03
CA THR A 202 -4.33 8.50 -9.87
C THR A 202 -5.51 7.77 -10.50
N VAL A 203 -6.71 8.20 -10.18
CA VAL A 203 -7.91 7.73 -10.88
C VAL A 203 -7.99 8.48 -12.19
N VAL A 204 -8.00 7.74 -13.30
CA VAL A 204 -8.07 8.26 -14.65
C VAL A 204 -9.37 7.76 -15.30
N VAL A 205 -10.13 8.69 -15.83
CA VAL A 205 -11.35 8.44 -16.61
C VAL A 205 -11.06 8.80 -18.04
N GLU A 206 -11.02 7.82 -18.93
CA GLU A 206 -10.82 7.99 -20.37
C GLU A 206 -12.14 7.78 -21.09
N ALA A 207 -12.59 8.78 -21.85
CA ALA A 207 -13.74 8.69 -22.72
C ALA A 207 -13.29 8.71 -24.20
N ARG A 208 -13.86 7.84 -25.02
CA ARG A 208 -13.55 7.73 -26.46
C ARG A 208 -14.81 7.66 -27.28
N LEU A 209 -14.85 8.48 -28.35
CA LEU A 209 -15.91 8.52 -29.33
C LEU A 209 -15.29 8.66 -30.74
N GLY A 210 -15.24 7.58 -31.50
CA GLY A 210 -14.51 7.53 -32.76
C GLY A 210 -13.03 7.84 -32.60
N GLN A 211 -12.55 8.88 -33.25
CA GLN A 211 -11.16 9.36 -33.13
C GLN A 211 -10.96 10.34 -31.95
N ASN A 212 -12.04 10.83 -31.37
CA ASN A 212 -11.95 11.77 -30.27
C ASN A 212 -11.73 11.01 -28.95
N ALA A 213 -10.75 11.45 -28.18
CA ALA A 213 -10.46 10.93 -26.86
C ALA A 213 -10.30 12.10 -25.89
N PHE A 214 -10.80 11.91 -24.67
CA PHE A 214 -10.64 12.86 -23.59
C PHE A 214 -10.34 12.11 -22.30
N SER A 215 -9.45 12.65 -21.47
CA SER A 215 -9.12 12.07 -20.18
C SER A 215 -9.22 13.09 -19.06
N ALA A 216 -9.80 12.68 -17.93
CA ALA A 216 -9.79 13.42 -16.69
C ALA A 216 -9.11 12.58 -15.60
N SER A 217 -8.37 13.23 -14.69
CA SER A 217 -7.66 12.53 -13.64
C SER A 217 -7.82 13.21 -12.29
N GLN A 218 -7.80 12.39 -11.23
CA GLN A 218 -7.85 12.83 -9.85
C GLN A 218 -6.87 12.00 -9.02
N PRO A 219 -5.83 12.61 -8.43
CA PRO A 219 -4.95 11.90 -7.52
C PRO A 219 -5.66 11.62 -6.19
N ILE A 220 -5.41 10.45 -5.63
CA ILE A 220 -5.94 9.98 -4.35
C ILE A 220 -4.86 9.29 -3.55
N ARG A 221 -5.01 9.26 -2.24
CA ARG A 221 -4.19 8.46 -1.33
C ARG A 221 -5.02 7.36 -0.73
N VAL A 222 -4.53 6.14 -0.80
CA VAL A 222 -5.08 4.97 -0.13
C VAL A 222 -4.22 4.68 1.10
N SER A 223 -4.83 4.59 2.26
CA SER A 223 -4.18 4.19 3.51
C SER A 223 -4.95 3.05 4.16
N HIS A 224 -4.22 2.18 4.84
CA HIS A 224 -4.78 1.07 5.61
C HIS A 224 -4.71 1.38 7.09
N GLY A 225 -5.74 1.03 7.83
CA GLY A 225 -5.68 0.96 9.28
C GLY A 225 -4.74 -0.16 9.72
N SER A 226 -4.31 -0.15 10.97
CA SER A 226 -3.55 -1.23 11.56
C SER A 226 -4.36 -2.52 11.58
N VAL A 227 -3.73 -3.63 11.15
CA VAL A 227 -4.31 -4.96 11.27
C VAL A 227 -3.51 -5.73 12.30
N ASP A 228 -4.16 -6.12 13.38
CA ASP A 228 -3.55 -7.00 14.37
C ASP A 228 -3.53 -8.43 13.81
N THR A 229 -2.34 -8.89 13.44
CA THR A 229 -2.09 -10.23 12.91
C THR A 229 -1.53 -11.12 14.01
N LEU A 230 -1.99 -12.34 14.09
CA LEU A 230 -1.49 -13.34 15.03
C LEU A 230 -0.06 -13.74 14.65
N PRO A 231 0.86 -13.80 15.61
CA PRO A 231 2.22 -14.27 15.38
C PRO A 231 2.23 -15.78 15.09
N SER A 232 3.19 -16.24 14.29
CA SER A 232 3.45 -17.67 14.11
C SER A 232 3.97 -18.29 15.39
N LEU A 233 3.51 -19.49 15.72
CA LEU A 233 3.94 -20.25 16.89
C LEU A 233 5.30 -20.90 16.58
N THR A 234 6.25 -20.73 17.47
CA THR A 234 7.53 -21.46 17.50
C THR A 234 7.48 -22.66 18.43
N SER A 235 6.57 -22.62 19.42
CA SER A 235 6.35 -23.69 20.39
C SER A 235 4.88 -23.74 20.78
N LEU A 236 4.41 -24.85 21.33
CA LEU A 236 3.09 -24.96 21.94
C LEU A 236 3.22 -24.78 23.46
N PRO A 237 2.36 -23.98 24.10
CA PRO A 237 2.36 -23.82 25.56
C PRO A 237 2.21 -25.16 26.28
N GLY A 238 3.10 -25.45 27.24
CA GLY A 238 3.07 -26.70 27.99
C GLY A 238 3.79 -27.88 27.32
N TYR A 239 4.34 -27.71 26.12
CA TYR A 239 5.06 -28.74 25.40
C TYR A 239 6.50 -28.30 25.09
N GLN A 240 7.46 -29.20 25.32
CA GLN A 240 8.86 -28.98 25.01
C GLN A 240 9.41 -30.10 24.17
N TYR A 241 10.40 -29.81 23.34
CA TYR A 241 11.11 -30.84 22.60
C TYR A 241 11.93 -31.68 23.55
N LEU A 242 11.86 -33.01 23.39
CA LEU A 242 12.62 -33.96 24.15
C LEU A 242 13.97 -34.24 23.49
N PRO A 243 15.02 -34.64 24.26
CA PRO A 243 16.28 -35.02 23.67
C PRO A 243 16.12 -36.19 22.67
N GLU A 244 16.61 -36.06 21.45
CA GLU A 244 16.49 -37.08 20.41
C GLU A 244 17.48 -38.23 20.59
N THR A 245 18.40 -38.12 21.57
CA THR A 245 19.36 -39.15 21.92
C THR A 245 19.23 -39.47 23.41
N GLU A 246 19.31 -40.74 23.71
CA GLU A 246 19.34 -41.25 25.09
C GLU A 246 20.60 -42.08 25.36
N VAL A 247 21.08 -41.97 26.57
CA VAL A 247 22.19 -42.81 27.03
C VAL A 247 21.57 -44.04 27.67
N PRO A 248 21.84 -45.26 27.13
CA PRO A 248 21.28 -46.47 27.70
C PRO A 248 21.68 -46.62 29.18
N PRO A 249 20.75 -47.06 30.04
CA PRO A 249 21.07 -47.28 31.46
C PRO A 249 22.06 -48.42 31.71
N GLN A 250 22.18 -49.30 30.74
CA GLN A 250 23.15 -50.42 30.82
C GLN A 250 24.56 -49.89 30.59
N SER A 251 25.30 -49.81 31.68
CA SER A 251 26.74 -49.55 31.66
C SER A 251 27.50 -50.83 31.81
N TRP A 252 28.67 -50.93 31.18
CA TRP A 252 29.62 -51.99 31.40
C TRP A 252 30.27 -51.97 32.80
N ARG A 253 29.90 -50.99 33.61
CA ARG A 253 30.46 -50.70 34.94
C ARG A 253 30.30 -51.87 35.92
N PRO A 254 29.12 -52.50 36.06
CA PRO A 254 29.00 -53.66 36.97
C PRO A 254 29.91 -54.81 36.56
N LEU A 255 29.99 -55.08 35.25
CA LEU A 255 30.89 -56.13 34.74
C LEU A 255 32.37 -55.74 34.92
N GLY A 256 32.69 -54.48 34.63
CA GLY A 256 34.02 -53.91 34.88
C GLY A 256 34.44 -53.99 36.34
N LEU A 257 33.53 -53.67 37.27
CA LEU A 257 33.80 -53.85 38.71
C LEU A 257 34.01 -55.31 39.10
N ALA A 258 33.22 -56.23 38.54
CA ALA A 258 33.44 -57.67 38.78
C ALA A 258 34.84 -58.10 38.34
N PHE A 259 35.29 -57.67 37.16
CA PHE A 259 36.66 -57.93 36.69
C PHE A 259 37.71 -57.25 37.57
N LEU A 260 37.49 -56.06 38.07
CA LEU A 260 38.41 -55.38 39.01
C LEU A 260 38.53 -56.14 40.33
N TYR A 261 37.41 -56.54 40.88
CA TYR A 261 37.43 -57.32 42.12
C TYR A 261 38.12 -58.71 41.95
N THR A 262 37.77 -59.40 40.88
CA THR A 262 38.38 -60.70 40.57
C THR A 262 39.87 -60.55 40.29
N GLY A 263 40.26 -59.58 39.48
CA GLY A 263 41.66 -59.33 39.17
C GLY A 263 42.45 -58.89 40.42
N GLY A 264 41.84 -58.04 41.26
CA GLY A 264 42.39 -57.59 42.52
C GLY A 264 42.61 -58.75 43.53
N ALA A 265 41.64 -59.65 43.59
CA ALA A 265 41.76 -60.85 44.41
C ALA A 265 42.91 -61.79 43.90
N LEU A 266 42.99 -62.05 42.60
CA LEU A 266 44.04 -62.86 42.00
C LEU A 266 45.43 -62.25 42.21
N VAL A 267 45.59 -60.97 42.05
CA VAL A 267 46.87 -60.28 42.28
C VAL A 267 47.19 -60.18 43.79
N GLY A 268 46.16 -59.99 44.62
CA GLY A 268 46.29 -59.96 46.07
C GLY A 268 46.80 -61.29 46.68
N THR A 269 46.38 -62.45 46.10
CA THR A 269 46.89 -63.77 46.51
C THR A 269 48.37 -63.88 46.25
N LEU A 270 48.93 -63.29 45.21
CA LEU A 270 50.40 -63.28 44.96
C LEU A 270 51.14 -62.49 46.05
N GLY A 271 50.55 -61.48 46.63
CA GLY A 271 51.18 -60.73 47.74
C GLY A 271 51.15 -61.48 49.10
N LEU A 272 50.04 -62.18 49.34
CA LEU A 272 49.81 -62.85 50.62
C LEU A 272 50.43 -64.22 50.69
N GLU A 273 50.42 -65.00 49.63
CA GLU A 273 50.88 -66.42 49.60
C GLU A 273 52.09 -66.63 48.65
N SER A 274 52.94 -65.65 48.52
CA SER A 274 54.09 -65.68 47.63
C SER A 274 55.09 -66.78 47.93
N SER A 275 55.14 -67.34 49.17
CA SER A 275 56.04 -68.37 49.57
C SER A 275 55.59 -69.81 49.26
N SER A 276 54.25 -69.99 49.06
CA SER A 276 53.65 -71.32 48.86
C SER A 276 53.38 -71.66 47.37
N LEU A 277 53.41 -70.68 46.51
CA LEU A 277 53.10 -70.85 45.05
C LEU A 277 54.36 -71.12 44.21
N GLY A 278 54.27 -72.05 43.28
CA GLY A 278 55.32 -72.31 42.29
C GLY A 278 55.50 -71.13 41.31
N SER A 279 56.68 -71.01 40.69
CA SER A 279 57.02 -69.91 39.78
C SER A 279 56.10 -69.81 38.54
N SER A 280 55.60 -70.91 38.01
CA SER A 280 54.64 -71.00 36.90
C SER A 280 53.28 -70.43 37.33
N SER A 281 52.78 -70.88 38.49
CA SER A 281 51.47 -70.40 39.04
C SER A 281 51.47 -68.91 39.38
N LYS A 282 52.58 -68.36 39.91
CA LYS A 282 52.72 -66.91 40.15
C LYS A 282 52.63 -66.15 38.85
N ARG A 283 53.25 -66.60 37.79
CA ARG A 283 53.22 -65.94 36.46
C ARG A 283 51.83 -65.96 35.87
N GLU A 284 51.16 -67.11 35.93
CA GLU A 284 49.81 -67.28 35.44
C GLU A 284 48.80 -66.35 36.18
N LEU A 285 48.83 -66.36 37.50
CA LEU A 285 48.01 -65.50 38.35
C LEU A 285 48.28 -63.99 38.13
N ALA A 286 49.52 -63.60 37.90
CA ALA A 286 49.90 -62.23 37.60
C ALA A 286 49.36 -61.81 36.24
N VAL A 287 49.46 -62.69 35.20
CA VAL A 287 48.98 -62.39 33.86
C VAL A 287 47.46 -62.35 33.81
N VAL A 288 46.75 -63.31 34.39
CA VAL A 288 45.30 -63.39 34.39
C VAL A 288 44.71 -62.28 35.27
N GLY A 289 45.24 -62.08 36.50
CA GLY A 289 44.81 -61.05 37.40
C GLY A 289 45.08 -59.66 36.86
N GLY A 290 46.25 -59.44 36.26
CA GLY A 290 46.60 -58.17 35.61
C GLY A 290 45.71 -57.90 34.40
N ALA A 291 45.45 -58.86 33.55
CA ALA A 291 44.55 -58.78 32.43
C ALA A 291 43.11 -58.44 32.86
N ALA A 292 42.63 -59.10 33.94
CA ALA A 292 41.31 -58.81 34.50
C ALA A 292 41.22 -57.39 35.08
N LEU A 293 42.25 -56.91 35.79
CA LEU A 293 42.29 -55.53 36.31
C LEU A 293 42.24 -54.51 35.14
N VAL A 294 43.05 -54.67 34.13
CA VAL A 294 43.08 -53.78 32.99
C VAL A 294 41.72 -53.78 32.24
N THR A 295 41.20 -54.98 32.00
CA THR A 295 39.88 -55.12 31.34
C THR A 295 38.76 -54.46 32.19
N GLY A 296 38.76 -54.73 33.47
CA GLY A 296 37.80 -54.19 34.43
C GLY A 296 37.88 -52.65 34.50
N PHE A 297 39.10 -52.11 34.51
CA PHE A 297 39.31 -50.65 34.47
C PHE A 297 38.79 -50.01 33.21
N VAL A 298 39.13 -50.57 32.03
CA VAL A 298 38.66 -50.07 30.76
C VAL A 298 37.12 -50.14 30.68
N MET A 299 36.52 -51.26 31.12
CA MET A 299 35.06 -51.41 31.11
C MET A 299 34.34 -50.43 32.06
N THR A 300 34.92 -50.12 33.23
CA THR A 300 34.35 -49.16 34.18
C THR A 300 34.39 -47.73 33.66
N LEU A 301 35.39 -47.38 32.87
CA LEU A 301 35.55 -46.05 32.30
C LEU A 301 34.77 -45.87 30.97
N ARG A 302 34.41 -46.96 30.36
CA ARG A 302 33.71 -46.89 29.05
C ARG A 302 32.30 -46.39 29.23
N LYS A 303 32.04 -45.17 28.69
CA LYS A 303 30.69 -44.59 28.64
C LYS A 303 29.90 -45.25 27.54
N PRO A 304 28.62 -45.64 27.76
CA PRO A 304 27.79 -46.19 26.71
C PRO A 304 27.58 -45.14 25.62
N ALA A 305 27.61 -45.55 24.36
CA ALA A 305 27.35 -44.66 23.25
C ALA A 305 25.87 -44.21 23.23
N PRO A 306 25.61 -42.94 23.00
CA PRO A 306 24.25 -42.44 22.90
C PRO A 306 23.53 -43.13 21.71
N ARG A 307 22.28 -43.51 21.94
CA ARG A 307 21.41 -44.12 20.94
C ARG A 307 20.26 -43.19 20.58
N PRO A 308 19.70 -43.25 19.35
CA PRO A 308 18.50 -42.53 19.01
C PRO A 308 17.33 -42.92 19.94
N ALA A 309 16.72 -41.93 20.57
CA ALA A 309 15.52 -42.12 21.39
C ALA A 309 14.27 -42.10 20.49
N ALA A 310 13.92 -43.26 19.92
CA ALA A 310 12.85 -43.36 18.93
C ALA A 310 11.50 -42.76 19.39
N ALA A 311 11.15 -42.96 20.66
CA ALA A 311 9.93 -42.37 21.26
C ALA A 311 9.97 -40.84 21.28
N ASN A 312 11.11 -40.26 21.66
CA ASN A 312 11.30 -38.82 21.72
C ASN A 312 11.31 -38.21 20.30
N ILE A 313 11.96 -38.91 19.34
CA ILE A 313 11.97 -38.49 17.93
C ILE A 313 10.54 -38.47 17.37
N LEU A 314 9.75 -39.52 17.62
CA LEU A 314 8.36 -39.58 17.19
C LEU A 314 7.53 -38.47 17.86
N TYR A 315 7.68 -38.28 19.16
CA TYR A 315 7.01 -37.20 19.90
C TYR A 315 7.37 -35.82 19.33
N ASN A 316 8.64 -35.53 19.11
CA ASN A 316 9.10 -34.27 18.54
C ASN A 316 8.54 -34.04 17.12
N ARG A 317 8.44 -35.10 16.33
CA ARG A 317 7.84 -35.05 14.99
C ARG A 317 6.37 -34.68 15.06
N LEU A 318 5.60 -35.36 15.90
CA LEU A 318 4.18 -35.06 16.11
C LEU A 318 3.97 -33.63 16.62
N LEU A 319 4.83 -33.15 17.50
CA LEU A 319 4.78 -31.78 18.01
C LEU A 319 5.06 -30.75 16.90
N ARG A 320 6.07 -31.01 16.04
CA ARG A 320 6.34 -30.16 14.85
C ARG A 320 5.15 -30.13 13.89
N ASP A 321 4.52 -31.28 13.65
CA ASP A 321 3.33 -31.37 12.78
C ASP A 321 2.13 -30.61 13.37
N GLN A 322 1.92 -30.67 14.67
CA GLN A 322 0.88 -29.89 15.35
C GLN A 322 1.15 -28.37 15.27
N ILE A 323 2.39 -27.92 15.49
CA ILE A 323 2.76 -26.53 15.33
C ILE A 323 2.55 -26.07 13.90
N ALA A 324 2.94 -26.88 12.91
CA ALA A 324 2.74 -26.57 11.50
C ALA A 324 1.27 -26.41 11.13
N ARG A 325 0.39 -27.32 11.59
CA ARG A 325 -1.07 -27.21 11.39
C ARG A 325 -1.63 -25.93 12.02
N ARG A 326 -1.27 -25.63 13.27
CA ARG A 326 -1.69 -24.39 13.93
C ARG A 326 -1.23 -23.15 13.19
N ASN A 327 0.00 -23.14 12.68
CA ASN A 327 0.51 -22.02 11.89
C ASN A 327 -0.23 -21.87 10.54
N GLN A 328 -0.69 -22.96 9.94
CA GLN A 328 -1.58 -22.90 8.76
C GLN A 328 -2.92 -22.26 9.09
N ASP A 329 -3.51 -22.61 10.23
CA ASP A 329 -4.77 -22.01 10.68
C ASP A 329 -4.60 -20.51 10.99
N ILE A 330 -3.51 -20.14 11.69
CA ILE A 330 -3.14 -18.74 11.94
C ILE A 330 -2.95 -17.99 10.62
N ALA A 331 -2.30 -18.60 9.64
CA ALA A 331 -2.11 -17.99 8.32
C ALA A 331 -3.44 -17.71 7.63
N LYS A 332 -4.40 -18.66 7.66
CA LYS A 332 -5.76 -18.48 7.12
C LYS A 332 -6.50 -17.36 7.85
N GLU A 333 -6.43 -17.33 9.18
CA GLU A 333 -7.05 -16.29 9.99
C GLU A 333 -6.45 -14.91 9.70
N ASN A 334 -5.13 -14.83 9.56
CA ASN A 334 -4.44 -13.58 9.22
C ASN A 334 -4.84 -13.07 7.82
N VAL A 335 -5.08 -13.96 6.85
CA VAL A 335 -5.64 -13.57 5.54
C VAL A 335 -7.04 -12.96 5.72
N ALA A 336 -7.92 -13.62 6.49
CA ALA A 336 -9.26 -13.09 6.77
C ALA A 336 -9.22 -11.73 7.50
N ARG A 337 -8.31 -11.56 8.48
CA ARG A 337 -8.11 -10.28 9.19
C ARG A 337 -7.62 -9.18 8.24
N ARG A 338 -6.68 -9.46 7.34
CA ARG A 338 -6.22 -8.49 6.32
C ARG A 338 -7.33 -8.08 5.36
N GLN A 339 -8.23 -8.99 5.01
CA GLN A 339 -9.38 -8.67 4.17
C GLN A 339 -10.38 -7.73 4.85
N GLN A 340 -10.38 -7.67 6.18
CA GLN A 340 -11.24 -6.80 6.99
C GLN A 340 -10.52 -5.49 7.39
N VAL A 341 -9.37 -5.17 6.80
CA VAL A 341 -8.65 -3.92 7.10
C VAL A 341 -9.53 -2.70 6.82
N GLN A 342 -9.43 -1.70 7.68
CA GLN A 342 -10.03 -0.41 7.41
C GLN A 342 -9.25 0.30 6.30
N LEU A 343 -9.95 0.62 5.22
CA LEU A 343 -9.44 1.41 4.11
C LEU A 343 -9.88 2.85 4.25
N THR A 344 -8.95 3.78 4.08
CA THR A 344 -9.23 5.21 4.02
C THR A 344 -8.67 5.76 2.71
N LEU A 345 -9.54 6.37 1.91
CA LEU A 345 -9.19 7.01 0.66
C LEU A 345 -9.44 8.50 0.77
N VAL A 346 -8.44 9.28 0.42
CA VAL A 346 -8.51 10.74 0.49
C VAL A 346 -8.10 11.31 -0.86
N PRO A 347 -8.95 12.14 -1.50
CA PRO A 347 -8.58 12.84 -2.71
C PRO A 347 -7.47 13.86 -2.40
N LEU A 348 -6.46 13.91 -3.27
CA LEU A 348 -5.38 14.89 -3.19
C LEU A 348 -5.68 16.08 -4.10
N PRO A 349 -5.14 17.27 -3.80
CA PRO A 349 -5.29 18.42 -4.68
C PRO A 349 -4.71 18.12 -6.06
N LYS A 350 -5.39 18.54 -7.11
CA LYS A 350 -4.88 18.43 -8.48
C LYS A 350 -3.63 19.31 -8.61
N PRO A 351 -2.55 18.81 -9.23
CA PRO A 351 -1.39 19.65 -9.50
C PRO A 351 -1.81 20.83 -10.40
N SER A 352 -1.50 22.04 -9.95
CA SER A 352 -1.78 23.26 -10.71
C SER A 352 -0.98 23.23 -12.03
N GLY A 353 -1.66 23.06 -13.18
CA GLY A 353 -1.01 23.07 -14.50
C GLY A 353 -1.19 21.81 -15.35
N ALA A 354 -1.82 20.76 -14.86
CA ALA A 354 -2.20 19.63 -15.71
C ALA A 354 -3.47 19.99 -16.52
N GLY A 355 -3.28 20.72 -17.61
CA GLY A 355 -4.28 20.80 -18.67
C GLY A 355 -4.51 19.40 -19.27
N PRO A 356 -5.67 19.16 -19.92
CA PRO A 356 -5.94 17.89 -20.57
C PRO A 356 -4.87 17.59 -21.62
N ARG A 357 -4.33 16.37 -21.59
CA ARG A 357 -3.43 15.84 -22.60
C ARG A 357 -4.22 15.10 -23.65
#